data_5b8b9d49f264fec8bf2fdf2647ff0bdd
#
_entry.id   5b8b9d49f264fec8bf2fdf2647ff0bdd
#
_cell.length_a   1.000
_cell.length_b   1.000
_cell.length_c   1.000
_cell.angle_alpha   90.00
_cell.angle_beta   90.00
_cell.angle_gamma   90.00
#
_symmetry.space_group_name_H-M   'P 1'
#
loop_
_entity.id
_entity.type
_entity.pdbx_description
1 polymer ?
#
loop_
_entity_poly.entity_id
_entity_poly.type
_entity_poly.pdbx_seq_one_letter_code
_entity_poly.pdbx_strand_id
1 'polypeptide(L)'
;MNELLKSDLRFTPSSDPRYSCCSADSHCGGVPHKWVIVSSEEMKSRELKTFKKNLPTRFKTALKGLKQISKVHYACETNARNALLRYLNATPLVKMVDSQIKVSHIRADGKKGHPKEGESLIPQYVINARVELVHDFVEKEKQYLGRFILVTNVLNLNSETVLNQYKGQILVEKGFRFLKIIPSC
;
A
#
# COMPACT_ATOMS: atom_id res chain seq x y z
N MET A 1 -0.63 11.95 7.17
CA MET A 1 0.82 11.62 7.22
C MET A 1 1.27 10.77 6.04
N ASN A 2 0.63 9.63 5.73
CA ASN A 2 1.02 8.78 4.59
C ASN A 2 0.88 9.43 3.20
N GLU A 3 -0.02 10.39 3.03
CA GLU A 3 -0.21 11.10 1.74
C GLU A 3 0.95 12.05 1.43
N LEU A 4 1.50 12.72 2.42
CA LEU A 4 2.66 13.60 2.27
C LEU A 4 3.91 12.84 1.83
N LEU A 5 4.14 11.65 2.36
CA LEU A 5 5.26 10.80 1.94
C LEU A 5 5.15 10.36 0.49
N LYS A 6 3.93 10.33 -0.06
CA LYS A 6 3.62 9.91 -1.43
C LYS A 6 3.36 11.08 -2.38
N SER A 7 3.61 12.32 -1.97
CA SER A 7 3.49 13.48 -2.84
C SER A 7 4.76 13.72 -3.65
N ASP A 8 4.61 14.39 -4.79
CA ASP A 8 5.73 14.82 -5.63
C ASP A 8 6.36 16.08 -5.03
N LEU A 9 7.34 15.87 -4.14
CA LEU A 9 8.03 16.92 -3.41
C LEU A 9 9.37 17.23 -4.08
N ARG A 10 9.74 18.52 -4.08
CA ARG A 10 11.09 18.95 -4.48
C ARG A 10 12.03 18.84 -3.30
N PHE A 11 12.95 17.91 -3.35
CA PHE A 11 13.97 17.72 -2.34
C PHE A 11 15.20 18.56 -2.64
N THR A 12 15.76 19.18 -1.60
CA THR A 12 17.07 19.83 -1.64
C THR A 12 18.11 18.92 -0.99
N PRO A 13 19.31 18.76 -1.59
CA PRO A 13 20.40 18.01 -0.97
C PRO A 13 20.74 18.57 0.41
N SER A 14 21.04 17.68 1.35
CA SER A 14 21.62 18.02 2.65
C SER A 14 23.14 18.11 2.55
N SER A 15 23.81 18.68 3.55
CA SER A 15 25.28 18.65 3.67
C SER A 15 25.84 17.22 3.71
N ASP A 16 25.06 16.28 4.20
CA ASP A 16 25.33 14.85 4.08
C ASP A 16 24.69 14.30 2.81
N PRO A 17 25.47 13.87 1.80
CA PRO A 17 24.96 13.45 0.48
C PRO A 17 24.04 12.23 0.53
N ARG A 18 23.98 11.51 1.66
CA ARG A 18 23.06 10.37 1.87
C ARG A 18 21.62 10.80 2.10
N TYR A 19 21.37 12.11 2.30
CA TYR A 19 20.07 12.64 2.63
C TYR A 19 19.69 13.82 1.73
N SER A 20 18.41 13.93 1.48
CA SER A 20 17.80 15.13 0.92
C SER A 20 16.51 15.45 1.69
N CYS A 21 16.20 16.74 1.80
CA CYS A 21 15.12 17.22 2.64
C CYS A 21 14.13 18.09 1.87
N CYS A 22 12.88 18.07 2.28
CA CYS A 22 11.86 19.02 1.90
C CYS A 22 11.07 19.41 3.14
N SER A 23 10.73 20.69 3.32
CA SER A 23 9.90 21.14 4.43
C SER A 23 8.50 21.54 3.98
N ALA A 24 7.53 21.28 4.84
CA ALA A 24 6.16 21.74 4.70
C ALA A 24 5.62 22.16 6.07
N ASP A 25 4.87 23.26 6.09
CA ASP A 25 4.19 23.70 7.31
C ASP A 25 2.87 22.95 7.45
N SER A 26 2.53 22.60 8.68
CA SER A 26 1.31 21.85 9.01
C SER A 26 0.77 22.25 10.38
N HIS A 27 -0.47 21.90 10.64
CA HIS A 27 -1.12 22.09 11.93
C HIS A 27 -1.61 20.76 12.45
N CYS A 28 -1.35 20.46 13.71
CA CYS A 28 -1.87 19.28 14.38
C CYS A 28 -2.51 19.71 15.71
N GLY A 29 -3.81 19.44 15.88
CA GLY A 29 -4.54 19.88 17.07
C GLY A 29 -4.57 21.40 17.28
N GLY A 30 -4.52 22.19 16.23
CA GLY A 30 -4.47 23.65 16.30
C GLY A 30 -3.08 24.25 16.58
N VAL A 31 -2.07 23.40 16.78
CA VAL A 31 -0.68 23.84 17.01
C VAL A 31 0.08 23.80 15.67
N PRO A 32 0.77 24.88 15.29
CA PRO A 32 1.59 24.90 14.10
C PRO A 32 2.83 24.01 14.28
N HIS A 33 3.13 23.22 13.26
CA HIS A 33 4.30 22.35 13.20
C HIS A 33 5.01 22.52 11.87
N LYS A 34 6.31 22.37 11.90
CA LYS A 34 7.11 22.18 10.70
C LYS A 34 7.39 20.72 10.47
N TRP A 35 7.05 20.24 9.30
CA TRP A 35 7.31 18.88 8.85
C TRP A 35 8.52 18.90 7.92
N VAL A 36 9.51 18.09 8.25
CA VAL A 36 10.70 17.90 7.42
C VAL A 36 10.65 16.49 6.87
N ILE A 37 10.35 16.38 5.59
CA ILE A 37 10.35 15.11 4.87
C ILE A 37 11.79 14.84 4.44
N VAL A 38 12.33 13.73 4.89
CA VAL A 38 13.71 13.33 4.62
C VAL A 38 13.67 12.12 3.68
N SER A 39 14.49 12.15 2.63
CA SER A 39 14.80 10.99 1.80
C SER A 39 16.20 10.49 2.13
N SER A 40 16.33 9.19 2.40
CA SER A 40 17.60 8.53 2.72
C SER A 40 17.89 7.42 1.72
N GLU A 41 19.03 7.50 1.03
CA GLU A 41 19.43 6.50 0.04
C GLU A 41 19.74 5.13 0.68
N GLU A 42 20.30 5.12 1.88
CA GLU A 42 20.54 3.87 2.62
C GLU A 42 19.22 3.17 2.97
N MET A 43 18.25 3.93 3.49
CA MET A 43 16.93 3.43 3.85
C MET A 43 16.17 2.96 2.62
N LYS A 44 16.23 3.71 1.53
CA LYS A 44 15.65 3.36 0.23
C LYS A 44 16.19 2.04 -0.30
N SER A 45 17.49 1.83 -0.21
CA SER A 45 18.13 0.58 -0.65
C SER A 45 17.63 -0.62 0.17
N ARG A 46 17.51 -0.48 1.50
CA ARG A 46 16.97 -1.54 2.39
C ARG A 46 15.50 -1.83 2.12
N GLU A 47 14.70 -0.79 2.02
CA GLU A 47 13.27 -0.90 1.75
C GLU A 47 13.00 -1.49 0.36
N LEU A 48 13.81 -1.14 -0.65
CA LEU A 48 13.69 -1.69 -1.99
C LEU A 48 13.91 -3.21 -2.01
N LYS A 49 14.88 -3.73 -1.22
CA LYS A 49 15.09 -5.17 -1.08
C LYS A 49 13.84 -5.84 -0.49
N THR A 50 13.30 -5.27 0.56
CA THR A 50 12.07 -5.77 1.22
C THR A 50 10.87 -5.68 0.29
N PHE A 51 10.72 -4.58 -0.42
CA PHE A 51 9.65 -4.37 -1.39
C PHE A 51 9.69 -5.43 -2.49
N LYS A 52 10.86 -5.65 -3.12
CA LYS A 52 11.05 -6.68 -4.16
C LYS A 52 10.71 -8.07 -3.65
N LYS A 53 11.09 -8.41 -2.42
CA LYS A 53 10.78 -9.70 -1.78
C LYS A 53 9.27 -9.87 -1.55
N ASN A 54 8.57 -8.80 -1.18
CA ASN A 54 7.16 -8.86 -0.80
C ASN A 54 6.20 -8.71 -2.00
N LEU A 55 6.65 -8.13 -3.11
CA LEU A 55 5.81 -7.87 -4.28
C LEU A 55 5.11 -9.13 -4.82
N PRO A 56 5.79 -10.29 -5.00
CA PRO A 56 5.14 -11.52 -5.45
C PRO A 56 4.04 -11.99 -4.49
N THR A 57 4.26 -11.85 -3.18
CA THR A 57 3.29 -12.23 -2.16
C THR A 57 2.06 -11.32 -2.21
N ARG A 58 2.26 -10.00 -2.37
CA ARG A 58 1.17 -9.02 -2.55
C ARG A 58 0.34 -9.34 -3.78
N PHE A 59 0.99 -9.63 -4.91
CA PHE A 59 0.31 -10.02 -6.14
C PHE A 59 -0.47 -11.34 -5.97
N LYS A 60 0.13 -12.35 -5.33
CA LYS A 60 -0.55 -13.62 -5.01
C LYS A 60 -1.79 -13.40 -4.12
N THR A 61 -1.72 -12.46 -3.17
CA THR A 61 -2.85 -12.09 -2.33
C THR A 61 -3.96 -11.43 -3.15
N ALA A 62 -3.61 -10.54 -4.09
CA ALA A 62 -4.58 -9.98 -5.04
C ALA A 62 -5.26 -11.08 -5.87
N LEU A 63 -4.51 -12.03 -6.43
CA LEU A 63 -5.09 -13.14 -7.18
C LEU A 63 -6.01 -14.02 -6.31
N LYS A 64 -5.69 -14.24 -5.04
CA LYS A 64 -6.58 -14.94 -4.11
C LYS A 64 -7.89 -14.17 -3.89
N GLY A 65 -7.83 -12.85 -3.73
CA GLY A 65 -9.02 -12.00 -3.62
C GLY A 65 -9.92 -12.10 -4.86
N LEU A 66 -9.32 -12.01 -6.06
CA LEU A 66 -10.07 -12.22 -7.31
C LEU A 66 -10.74 -13.59 -7.35
N LYS A 67 -9.99 -14.64 -7.00
CA LYS A 67 -10.54 -16.01 -6.96
C LYS A 67 -11.69 -16.16 -5.96
N GLN A 68 -11.68 -15.41 -4.86
CA GLN A 68 -12.78 -15.42 -3.88
C GLN A 68 -14.05 -14.83 -4.48
N ILE A 69 -14.00 -13.65 -5.09
CA ILE A 69 -15.17 -13.01 -5.72
C ILE A 69 -15.66 -13.80 -6.95
N SER A 70 -14.76 -14.50 -7.66
CA SER A 70 -15.11 -15.37 -8.79
C SER A 70 -15.83 -16.69 -8.39
N LYS A 71 -15.77 -17.04 -7.11
CA LYS A 71 -16.52 -18.20 -6.59
C LYS A 71 -17.94 -17.87 -6.13
N VAL A 72 -18.23 -16.57 -6.00
CA VAL A 72 -19.54 -16.09 -5.55
C VAL A 72 -20.53 -16.16 -6.70
N HIS A 73 -21.70 -16.68 -6.43
CA HIS A 73 -22.84 -16.68 -7.32
C HIS A 73 -23.70 -15.45 -7.02
N TYR A 74 -23.79 -14.52 -7.97
CA TYR A 74 -24.51 -13.27 -7.82
C TYR A 74 -25.93 -13.39 -8.37
N ALA A 75 -26.89 -12.74 -7.73
CA ALA A 75 -28.30 -12.79 -8.14
C ALA A 75 -28.57 -12.03 -9.45
N CYS A 76 -27.74 -11.03 -9.78
CA CYS A 76 -27.85 -10.28 -11.04
C CYS A 76 -26.44 -9.84 -11.52
N GLU A 77 -26.38 -9.51 -12.81
CA GLU A 77 -25.16 -9.05 -13.48
C GLU A 77 -24.60 -7.78 -12.83
N THR A 78 -25.46 -6.84 -12.45
CA THR A 78 -25.05 -5.58 -11.80
C THR A 78 -24.32 -5.82 -10.49
N ASN A 79 -24.78 -6.78 -9.68
CA ASN A 79 -24.12 -7.11 -8.42
C ASN A 79 -22.73 -7.73 -8.67
N ALA A 80 -22.59 -8.58 -9.70
CA ALA A 80 -21.30 -9.14 -10.10
C ALA A 80 -20.34 -8.04 -10.57
N ARG A 81 -20.79 -7.11 -11.42
CA ARG A 81 -19.99 -5.95 -11.88
C ARG A 81 -19.56 -5.07 -10.72
N ASN A 82 -20.45 -4.74 -9.82
CA ASN A 82 -20.15 -3.92 -8.64
C ASN A 82 -19.13 -4.60 -7.71
N ALA A 83 -19.21 -5.92 -7.54
CA ALA A 83 -18.22 -6.67 -6.76
C ALA A 83 -16.83 -6.63 -7.40
N LEU A 84 -16.74 -6.77 -8.72
CA LEU A 84 -15.49 -6.65 -9.46
C LEU A 84 -14.90 -5.23 -9.36
N LEU A 85 -15.71 -4.20 -9.52
CA LEU A 85 -15.27 -2.81 -9.38
C LEU A 85 -14.76 -2.48 -7.96
N ARG A 86 -15.46 -2.94 -6.93
CA ARG A 86 -15.01 -2.78 -5.54
C ARG A 86 -13.66 -3.47 -5.31
N TYR A 87 -13.49 -4.67 -5.84
CA TYR A 87 -12.22 -5.39 -5.77
C TYR A 87 -11.09 -4.61 -6.44
N LEU A 88 -11.28 -4.10 -7.66
CA LEU A 88 -10.26 -3.34 -8.38
C LEU A 88 -9.90 -2.03 -7.65
N ASN A 89 -10.89 -1.31 -7.14
CA ASN A 89 -10.67 -0.09 -6.36
C ASN A 89 -9.90 -0.35 -5.06
N ALA A 90 -10.14 -1.49 -4.41
CA ALA A 90 -9.43 -1.90 -3.21
C ALA A 90 -8.04 -2.47 -3.48
N THR A 91 -7.71 -2.77 -4.74
CA THR A 91 -6.47 -3.47 -5.12
C THR A 91 -5.75 -2.75 -6.27
N PRO A 92 -5.21 -1.53 -6.05
CA PRO A 92 -4.60 -0.72 -7.11
C PRO A 92 -3.32 -1.34 -7.71
N LEU A 93 -2.79 -2.38 -7.07
CA LEU A 93 -1.65 -3.15 -7.56
C LEU A 93 -1.94 -3.90 -8.86
N VAL A 94 -3.21 -4.17 -9.16
CA VAL A 94 -3.62 -4.93 -10.35
C VAL A 94 -4.59 -4.15 -11.21
N LYS A 95 -4.52 -4.37 -12.51
CA LYS A 95 -5.50 -3.91 -13.49
C LYS A 95 -6.18 -5.10 -14.15
N MET A 96 -7.41 -4.90 -14.57
CA MET A 96 -8.17 -5.88 -15.33
C MET A 96 -7.65 -5.93 -16.77
N VAL A 97 -7.39 -7.14 -17.25
CA VAL A 97 -7.02 -7.40 -18.65
C VAL A 97 -8.25 -7.85 -19.43
N ASP A 98 -9.01 -8.74 -18.80
CA ASP A 98 -10.21 -9.32 -19.40
C ASP A 98 -11.21 -9.67 -18.32
N SER A 99 -12.50 -9.49 -18.62
CA SER A 99 -13.58 -9.89 -17.73
C SER A 99 -14.83 -10.29 -18.50
N GLN A 100 -15.41 -11.38 -18.08
CA GLN A 100 -16.68 -11.88 -18.58
C GLN A 100 -17.56 -12.27 -17.39
N ILE A 101 -18.80 -11.83 -17.39
CA ILE A 101 -19.80 -12.33 -16.45
C ILE A 101 -20.54 -13.48 -17.15
N LYS A 102 -20.31 -14.68 -16.63
CA LYS A 102 -20.97 -15.89 -17.15
C LYS A 102 -22.28 -16.09 -16.41
N VAL A 103 -23.33 -16.41 -17.17
CA VAL A 103 -24.60 -16.86 -16.61
C VAL A 103 -24.53 -18.35 -16.42
N SER A 104 -24.79 -18.82 -15.22
CA SER A 104 -25.03 -20.25 -14.91
C SER A 104 -26.46 -20.40 -14.38
N HIS A 105 -27.04 -21.55 -14.58
CA HIS A 105 -28.40 -21.81 -14.11
C HIS A 105 -28.33 -22.85 -13.01
N ILE A 106 -28.97 -22.59 -11.91
CA ILE A 106 -29.11 -23.51 -10.79
C ILE A 106 -30.59 -23.92 -10.64
N ARG A 107 -30.81 -25.06 -10.07
CA ARG A 107 -32.16 -25.54 -9.72
C ARG A 107 -32.71 -24.69 -8.58
N ALA A 108 -34.00 -24.36 -8.66
CA ALA A 108 -34.69 -23.58 -7.63
C ALA A 108 -34.68 -24.26 -6.25
N ASP A 109 -34.59 -25.61 -6.22
CA ASP A 109 -34.51 -26.38 -4.98
C ASP A 109 -33.08 -26.51 -4.41
N GLY A 110 -32.07 -25.89 -5.04
CA GLY A 110 -30.67 -25.90 -4.60
C GLY A 110 -29.94 -27.24 -4.72
N LYS A 111 -30.58 -28.32 -5.24
CA LYS A 111 -29.95 -29.63 -5.39
C LYS A 111 -28.91 -29.63 -6.49
N LYS A 112 -27.78 -30.31 -6.26
CA LYS A 112 -26.72 -30.51 -7.25
C LYS A 112 -27.13 -31.61 -8.23
N GLY A 113 -26.79 -31.43 -9.52
CA GLY A 113 -27.02 -32.44 -10.57
C GLY A 113 -27.57 -31.84 -11.85
N HIS A 114 -27.69 -32.62 -12.91
CA HIS A 114 -28.32 -32.19 -14.15
C HIS A 114 -29.81 -31.91 -13.92
N PRO A 115 -30.32 -30.72 -14.38
CA PRO A 115 -31.75 -30.41 -14.27
C PRO A 115 -32.53 -31.44 -15.08
N LYS A 116 -33.70 -31.82 -14.55
CA LYS A 116 -34.65 -32.64 -15.30
C LYS A 116 -35.48 -31.76 -16.23
N GLU A 117 -36.02 -32.36 -17.25
CA GLU A 117 -36.92 -31.67 -18.19
C GLU A 117 -38.14 -31.10 -17.44
N GLY A 118 -38.37 -29.77 -17.58
CA GLY A 118 -39.45 -29.04 -16.88
C GLY A 118 -39.09 -28.45 -15.50
N GLU A 119 -37.87 -28.62 -15.01
CA GLU A 119 -37.47 -27.99 -13.75
C GLU A 119 -37.22 -26.46 -13.89
N SER A 120 -37.70 -25.70 -12.89
CA SER A 120 -37.46 -24.25 -12.85
C SER A 120 -36.01 -23.97 -12.51
N LEU A 121 -35.34 -23.20 -13.37
CA LEU A 121 -33.94 -22.80 -13.23
C LEU A 121 -33.86 -21.33 -12.88
N ILE A 122 -32.98 -20.99 -11.90
CA ILE A 122 -32.68 -19.64 -11.51
C ILE A 122 -31.34 -19.22 -12.11
N PRO A 123 -31.26 -18.11 -12.87
CA PRO A 123 -29.99 -17.62 -13.39
C PRO A 123 -29.10 -17.13 -12.26
N GLN A 124 -27.83 -17.48 -12.29
CA GLN A 124 -26.80 -16.96 -11.42
C GLN A 124 -25.63 -16.42 -12.25
N TYR A 125 -25.01 -15.39 -11.74
CA TYR A 125 -23.95 -14.68 -12.44
C TYR A 125 -22.63 -14.92 -11.75
N VAL A 126 -21.61 -15.35 -12.50
CA VAL A 126 -20.28 -15.68 -11.98
C VAL A 126 -19.25 -14.83 -12.70
N ILE A 127 -18.35 -14.24 -11.95
CA ILE A 127 -17.24 -13.44 -12.48
C ILE A 127 -16.14 -14.37 -13.01
N ASN A 128 -15.80 -14.20 -14.29
CA ASN A 128 -14.58 -14.75 -14.87
C ASN A 128 -13.73 -13.58 -15.31
N ALA A 129 -12.64 -13.31 -14.58
CA ALA A 129 -11.80 -12.17 -14.87
C ALA A 129 -10.31 -12.54 -14.72
N ARG A 130 -9.48 -11.84 -15.50
CA ARG A 130 -8.03 -11.93 -15.46
C ARG A 130 -7.46 -10.57 -15.17
N VAL A 131 -6.48 -10.53 -14.29
CA VAL A 131 -5.77 -9.31 -13.90
C VAL A 131 -4.27 -9.47 -14.09
N GLU A 132 -3.61 -8.37 -14.31
CA GLU A 132 -2.15 -8.27 -14.36
C GLU A 132 -1.64 -7.17 -13.44
N LEU A 133 -0.34 -7.20 -13.17
CA LEU A 133 0.34 -6.21 -12.33
C LEU A 133 0.36 -4.83 -13.03
N VAL A 134 0.06 -3.78 -12.29
CA VAL A 134 0.21 -2.40 -12.75
C VAL A 134 1.65 -1.95 -12.51
N HIS A 135 2.48 -1.98 -13.56
CA HIS A 135 3.89 -1.62 -13.46
C HIS A 135 4.09 -0.17 -13.01
N ASP A 136 3.31 0.78 -13.55
CA ASP A 136 3.39 2.20 -13.18
C ASP A 136 3.10 2.42 -11.69
N PHE A 137 2.13 1.69 -11.14
CA PHE A 137 1.85 1.71 -9.70
C PHE A 137 3.04 1.21 -8.88
N VAL A 138 3.67 0.13 -9.32
CA VAL A 138 4.86 -0.44 -8.66
C VAL A 138 6.03 0.53 -8.72
N GLU A 139 6.29 1.15 -9.88
CA GLU A 139 7.37 2.14 -10.01
C GLU A 139 7.09 3.38 -9.17
N LYS A 140 5.84 3.85 -9.14
CA LYS A 140 5.43 4.95 -8.28
C LYS A 140 5.63 4.63 -6.78
N GLU A 141 5.26 3.44 -6.31
CA GLU A 141 5.53 3.04 -4.93
C GLU A 141 7.04 3.03 -4.61
N LYS A 142 7.89 2.58 -5.55
CA LYS A 142 9.35 2.58 -5.36
C LYS A 142 9.95 3.98 -5.22
N GLN A 143 9.37 5.00 -5.86
CA GLN A 143 9.83 6.38 -5.75
C GLN A 143 9.69 6.94 -4.34
N TYR A 144 8.78 6.41 -3.55
CA TYR A 144 8.50 6.88 -2.18
C TYR A 144 9.25 6.12 -1.10
N LEU A 145 10.02 5.08 -1.46
CA LEU A 145 10.83 4.33 -0.50
C LEU A 145 11.97 5.19 0.05
N GLY A 146 12.34 4.93 1.28
CA GLY A 146 13.41 5.63 1.98
C GLY A 146 13.01 7.01 2.52
N ARG A 147 11.74 7.38 2.48
CA ARG A 147 11.24 8.66 3.00
C ARG A 147 10.69 8.50 4.41
N PHE A 148 11.01 9.46 5.26
CA PHE A 148 10.42 9.58 6.59
C PHE A 148 10.17 11.04 6.95
N ILE A 149 9.36 11.28 7.96
CA ILE A 149 8.97 12.63 8.39
C ILE A 149 9.54 12.89 9.77
N LEU A 150 10.21 14.02 9.92
CA LEU A 150 10.56 14.63 11.20
C LEU A 150 9.58 15.77 11.46
N VAL A 151 9.10 15.88 12.68
CA VAL A 151 8.15 16.93 13.08
C VAL A 151 8.76 17.74 14.20
N THR A 152 8.69 19.06 14.08
CA THR A 152 9.11 20.00 15.12
C THR A 152 8.08 21.09 15.31
N ASN A 153 7.92 21.55 16.54
CA ASN A 153 7.14 22.75 16.88
C ASN A 153 7.97 24.03 16.83
N VAL A 154 9.27 23.90 16.57
CA VAL A 154 10.18 25.06 16.42
C VAL A 154 10.22 25.44 14.94
N LEU A 155 9.38 26.38 14.55
CA LEU A 155 9.10 26.70 13.14
C LEU A 155 10.27 27.38 12.42
N ASN A 156 11.15 28.07 13.13
CA ASN A 156 12.30 28.81 12.58
C ASN A 156 13.52 27.91 12.27
N LEU A 157 13.51 26.64 12.69
CA LEU A 157 14.59 25.72 12.35
C LEU A 157 14.57 25.37 10.84
N ASN A 158 15.74 25.37 10.22
CA ASN A 158 15.88 24.84 8.87
C ASN A 158 15.90 23.31 8.86
N SER A 159 15.63 22.72 7.71
CA SER A 159 15.52 21.25 7.56
C SER A 159 16.82 20.52 7.92
N GLU A 160 17.96 21.12 7.64
CA GLU A 160 19.28 20.59 7.95
C GLU A 160 19.51 20.48 9.47
N THR A 161 19.15 21.52 10.21
CA THR A 161 19.26 21.52 11.68
C THR A 161 18.36 20.46 12.30
N VAL A 162 17.12 20.32 11.83
CA VAL A 162 16.18 19.28 12.30
C VAL A 162 16.74 17.90 12.04
N LEU A 163 17.30 17.66 10.85
CA LEU A 163 17.92 16.38 10.50
C LEU A 163 19.14 16.07 11.39
N ASN A 164 19.99 17.07 11.65
CA ASN A 164 21.20 16.88 12.48
C ASN A 164 20.85 16.61 13.94
N GLN A 165 19.83 17.27 14.49
CA GLN A 165 19.31 16.97 15.83
C GLN A 165 18.79 15.53 15.92
N TYR A 166 18.02 15.08 14.92
CA TYR A 166 17.55 13.70 14.85
C TYR A 166 18.70 12.68 14.80
N LYS A 167 19.73 12.92 13.98
CA LYS A 167 20.93 12.07 13.94
C LYS A 167 21.63 12.00 15.30
N GLY A 168 21.73 13.13 15.99
CA GLY A 168 22.28 13.19 17.35
C GLY A 168 21.50 12.32 18.34
N GLN A 169 20.17 12.35 18.31
CA GLN A 169 19.32 11.51 19.17
C GLN A 169 19.55 10.02 18.91
N ILE A 170 19.65 9.61 17.66
CA ILE A 170 19.93 8.20 17.30
C ILE A 170 21.25 7.72 17.87
N LEU A 171 22.28 8.57 17.88
CA LEU A 171 23.59 8.22 18.45
C LEU A 171 23.49 8.02 19.96
N VAL A 172 22.76 8.90 20.66
CA VAL A 172 22.52 8.78 22.10
C VAL A 172 21.74 7.50 22.43
N GLU A 173 20.66 7.21 21.69
CA GLU A 173 19.87 5.98 21.89
C GLU A 173 20.72 4.70 21.65
N LYS A 174 21.58 4.71 20.65
CA LYS A 174 22.50 3.59 20.42
C LYS A 174 23.47 3.43 21.60
N GLY A 175 24.01 4.52 22.14
CA GLY A 175 24.84 4.51 23.34
C GLY A 175 24.15 3.89 24.55
N PHE A 176 22.89 4.25 24.80
CA PHE A 176 22.10 3.66 25.90
C PHE A 176 21.79 2.18 25.70
N ARG A 177 21.67 1.69 24.48
CA ARG A 177 21.51 0.24 24.21
C ARG A 177 22.74 -0.55 24.61
N PHE A 178 23.96 -0.01 24.42
CA PHE A 178 25.19 -0.65 24.86
C PHE A 178 25.26 -0.75 26.39
N LEU A 179 24.82 0.27 27.11
CA LEU A 179 24.81 0.27 28.59
C LEU A 179 23.82 -0.75 29.16
N LYS A 180 22.74 -1.07 28.48
CA LYS A 180 21.76 -2.10 28.90
C LYS A 180 22.24 -3.55 28.70
N ILE A 181 23.31 -3.76 27.96
CA ILE A 181 23.86 -5.10 27.65
C ILE A 181 24.95 -5.49 28.66
N ILE A 182 25.40 -4.56 29.52
CA ILE A 182 26.35 -4.90 30.61
C ILE A 182 25.56 -5.57 31.70
N PRO A 183 25.70 -6.91 31.92
CA PRO A 183 25.06 -7.57 33.05
C PRO A 183 25.64 -6.98 34.33
N SER A 184 24.76 -6.61 35.23
CA SER A 184 25.12 -6.23 36.60
C SER A 184 25.86 -7.45 37.22
N CYS A 185 27.13 -7.32 37.53
CA CYS A 185 27.86 -8.27 38.37
C CYS A 185 27.26 -8.29 39.78
#